data_fca9cf7656b1c5568f9643f157cb0daf
#
_entry.id   fca9cf7656b1c5568f9643f157cb0daf
#
_cell.length_a   1.000
_cell.length_b   1.000
_cell.length_c   1.000
_cell.angle_alpha   90.00
_cell.angle_beta   90.00
_cell.angle_gamma   90.00
#
_symmetry.space_group_name_H-M   'P 1'
#
loop_
_entity.id
_entity.type
_entity.pdbx_description
1 polymer ?
#
loop_
_entity_poly.entity_id
_entity_poly.type
_entity_poly.pdbx_seq_one_letter_code
_entity_poly.pdbx_strand_id
1 'polypeptide(L)'
;TGTPDGIRLDLGTLKGSITYGMIPSGQAPHPLPEFRFTRPLKEGKADIDIKDNFKYPYDFVGWSEKGQFTIGYRVMDETGQVLFDGEVSGSGTGPFTVVPSLYEGPFVNCVGPDQSIISFETSTPIIATVEVNGKKFDDKKASQHHEIMIDGLAPDTRYDYTVTYGDFSQSYHFTTAPEKGSRKPFVFAYTSDSRHATGGGERRIYGANGYIVKKMGALAYSEGAAFI
;
A
#
# COMPACT_ATOMS: atom_id res chain seq x y z
N THR A 1 -2.32 -7.82 -16.37
CA THR A 1 -3.62 -7.89 -17.10
C THR A 1 -4.53 -8.91 -16.44
N GLY A 2 -5.86 -8.66 -16.50
CA GLY A 2 -6.85 -9.63 -16.05
C GLY A 2 -6.95 -10.85 -16.98
N THR A 3 -7.35 -11.98 -16.42
CA THR A 3 -7.59 -13.25 -17.13
C THR A 3 -8.93 -13.85 -16.69
N PRO A 4 -9.43 -14.92 -17.34
CA PRO A 4 -10.66 -15.58 -16.88
C PRO A 4 -10.60 -16.10 -15.45
N ASP A 5 -9.41 -16.46 -14.95
CA ASP A 5 -9.24 -17.13 -13.66
C ASP A 5 -8.46 -16.29 -12.63
N GLY A 6 -7.91 -15.13 -13.06
CA GLY A 6 -7.14 -14.29 -12.15
C GLY A 6 -6.41 -13.13 -12.84
N ILE A 7 -5.15 -12.94 -12.47
CA ILE A 7 -4.30 -11.85 -12.97
C ILE A 7 -2.99 -12.41 -13.50
N ARG A 8 -2.57 -11.94 -14.69
CA ARG A 8 -1.24 -12.15 -15.22
C ARG A 8 -0.35 -10.95 -14.94
N LEU A 9 0.74 -11.17 -14.24
CA LEU A 9 1.85 -10.24 -14.12
C LEU A 9 2.82 -10.43 -15.28
N ASP A 10 3.31 -9.34 -15.85
CA ASP A 10 4.39 -9.33 -16.85
C ASP A 10 5.52 -8.47 -16.29
N LEU A 11 6.63 -9.11 -15.97
CA LEU A 11 7.81 -8.53 -15.35
C LEU A 11 8.98 -8.46 -16.33
N GLY A 12 8.68 -8.44 -17.64
CA GLY A 12 9.66 -8.33 -18.72
C GLY A 12 10.49 -9.61 -18.85
N THR A 13 11.80 -9.49 -18.65
CA THR A 13 12.74 -10.59 -18.80
C THR A 13 13.24 -11.17 -17.47
N LEU A 14 12.62 -10.79 -16.35
CA LEU A 14 13.04 -11.27 -15.04
C LEU A 14 12.90 -12.79 -14.94
N LYS A 15 13.90 -13.39 -14.28
CA LYS A 15 13.90 -14.80 -13.90
C LYS A 15 13.79 -14.93 -12.40
N GLY A 16 13.17 -16.02 -11.94
CA GLY A 16 12.96 -16.26 -10.52
C GLY A 16 11.53 -16.66 -10.21
N SER A 17 10.97 -16.09 -9.17
CA SER A 17 9.62 -16.43 -8.70
C SER A 17 8.89 -15.21 -8.14
N ILE A 18 7.57 -15.34 -8.05
CA ILE A 18 6.73 -14.45 -7.24
C ILE A 18 6.16 -15.23 -6.06
N THR A 19 6.10 -14.59 -4.90
CA THR A 19 5.27 -15.03 -3.77
C THR A 19 4.17 -13.99 -3.57
N TYR A 20 2.93 -14.43 -3.40
CA TYR A 20 1.78 -13.52 -3.37
C TYR A 20 0.70 -13.95 -2.39
N GLY A 21 -0.16 -13.01 -2.05
CA GLY A 21 -1.29 -13.22 -1.16
C GLY A 21 -2.25 -12.04 -1.18
N MET A 22 -3.46 -12.24 -0.67
CA MET A 22 -4.45 -11.18 -0.51
C MET A 22 -4.02 -10.19 0.57
N ILE A 23 -4.37 -8.94 0.37
CA ILE A 23 -4.26 -7.90 1.38
C ILE A 23 -5.63 -7.73 2.05
N PRO A 24 -5.75 -8.05 3.37
CA PRO A 24 -7.01 -7.92 4.07
C PRO A 24 -7.37 -6.45 4.27
N SER A 25 -8.39 -5.98 3.58
CA SER A 25 -8.89 -4.61 3.75
C SER A 25 -9.74 -4.47 5.02
N GLY A 26 -9.58 -3.35 5.73
CA GLY A 26 -10.41 -2.99 6.88
C GLY A 26 -10.10 -3.71 8.19
N GLN A 27 -9.08 -4.56 8.25
CA GLN A 27 -8.68 -5.24 9.49
C GLN A 27 -7.66 -4.46 10.32
N ALA A 28 -6.87 -3.62 9.69
CA ALA A 28 -5.89 -2.74 10.33
C ALA A 28 -5.61 -1.54 9.43
N PRO A 29 -5.13 -0.41 9.97
CA PRO A 29 -4.46 0.60 9.17
C PRO A 29 -3.25 -0.04 8.48
N HIS A 30 -3.06 0.18 7.18
CA HIS A 30 -1.93 -0.34 6.41
C HIS A 30 -1.75 -1.88 6.49
N PRO A 31 -2.75 -2.66 6.07
CA PRO A 31 -2.68 -4.11 6.14
C PRO A 31 -1.55 -4.65 5.26
N LEU A 32 -0.91 -5.72 5.70
CA LEU A 32 0.13 -6.43 4.95
C LEU A 32 -0.46 -7.60 4.17
N PRO A 33 0.13 -7.98 3.03
CA PRO A 33 -0.31 -9.16 2.31
C PRO A 33 -0.05 -10.44 3.11
N GLU A 34 -1.00 -11.34 3.07
CA GLU A 34 -0.83 -12.69 3.59
C GLU A 34 -0.23 -13.59 2.51
N PHE A 35 1.09 -13.61 2.38
CA PHE A 35 1.79 -14.45 1.42
C PHE A 35 1.49 -15.94 1.63
N ARG A 36 0.93 -16.60 0.62
CA ARG A 36 0.53 -18.02 0.70
C ARG A 36 1.02 -18.85 -0.46
N PHE A 37 1.19 -18.26 -1.62
CA PHE A 37 1.46 -18.98 -2.86
C PHE A 37 2.72 -18.47 -3.52
N THR A 38 3.49 -19.41 -4.11
CA THR A 38 4.68 -19.08 -4.90
C THR A 38 4.51 -19.65 -6.30
N ARG A 39 4.91 -18.87 -7.30
CA ARG A 39 4.94 -19.29 -8.72
C ARG A 39 6.27 -18.90 -9.34
N PRO A 40 6.89 -19.80 -10.16
CA PRO A 40 8.04 -19.43 -10.96
C PRO A 40 7.64 -18.46 -12.06
N LEU A 41 8.56 -17.57 -12.41
CA LEU A 41 8.43 -16.73 -13.60
C LEU A 41 8.77 -17.56 -14.84
N LYS A 42 7.84 -17.62 -15.78
CA LYS A 42 8.02 -18.25 -17.10
C LYS A 42 8.12 -17.12 -18.12
N GLU A 43 9.30 -16.95 -18.71
CA GLU A 43 9.57 -15.84 -19.63
C GLU A 43 9.18 -14.48 -19.03
N GLY A 44 9.51 -14.26 -17.75
CA GLY A 44 9.18 -13.04 -17.02
C GLY A 44 7.70 -12.88 -16.62
N LYS A 45 6.87 -13.89 -16.84
CA LYS A 45 5.43 -13.84 -16.56
C LYS A 45 5.02 -14.81 -15.46
N ALA A 46 4.01 -14.43 -14.68
CA ALA A 46 3.37 -15.29 -13.70
C ALA A 46 1.85 -15.10 -13.73
N ASP A 47 1.14 -16.21 -13.69
CA ASP A 47 -0.32 -16.23 -13.54
C ASP A 47 -0.68 -16.43 -12.05
N ILE A 48 -1.41 -15.47 -11.50
CA ILE A 48 -2.03 -15.53 -10.20
C ILE A 48 -3.45 -16.03 -10.41
N ASP A 49 -3.68 -17.30 -10.11
CA ASP A 49 -5.01 -17.89 -10.17
C ASP A 49 -5.78 -17.52 -8.91
N ILE A 50 -6.78 -16.65 -9.07
CA ILE A 50 -7.59 -16.16 -7.96
C ILE A 50 -8.67 -17.17 -7.61
N LYS A 51 -9.34 -17.75 -8.61
CA LYS A 51 -10.44 -18.68 -8.40
C LYS A 51 -10.03 -19.92 -7.63
N ASP A 52 -8.87 -20.49 -7.97
CA ASP A 52 -8.41 -21.71 -7.32
C ASP A 52 -7.63 -21.45 -6.03
N ASN A 53 -6.78 -20.45 -6.01
CA ASN A 53 -5.92 -20.20 -4.86
C ASN A 53 -6.65 -19.54 -3.69
N PHE A 54 -7.65 -18.70 -3.96
CA PHE A 54 -8.34 -17.93 -2.94
C PHE A 54 -9.84 -18.28 -2.79
N LYS A 55 -10.23 -19.48 -3.18
CA LYS A 55 -11.55 -20.02 -2.85
C LYS A 55 -11.64 -20.41 -1.38
N TYR A 56 -12.87 -20.63 -0.88
CA TYR A 56 -13.08 -21.13 0.47
C TYR A 56 -12.16 -22.34 0.79
N PRO A 57 -11.49 -22.36 1.97
CA PRO A 57 -11.57 -21.44 3.09
C PRO A 57 -10.59 -20.25 3.03
N TYR A 58 -9.96 -19.98 1.91
CA TYR A 58 -8.90 -18.95 1.77
C TYR A 58 -9.40 -17.61 1.26
N ASP A 59 -10.70 -17.45 1.03
CA ASP A 59 -11.33 -16.16 0.73
C ASP A 59 -11.65 -15.38 2.02
N PHE A 60 -10.60 -14.99 2.73
CA PHE A 60 -10.75 -14.21 3.97
C PHE A 60 -10.98 -12.70 3.74
N VAL A 61 -10.94 -12.25 2.51
CA VAL A 61 -11.27 -10.85 2.13
C VAL A 61 -12.68 -10.71 1.58
N GLY A 62 -13.34 -11.83 1.25
CA GLY A 62 -14.67 -11.85 0.65
C GLY A 62 -14.68 -11.36 -0.80
N TRP A 63 -13.64 -11.63 -1.58
CA TRP A 63 -13.54 -11.18 -2.96
C TRP A 63 -14.62 -11.80 -3.85
N SER A 64 -15.00 -13.04 -3.58
CA SER A 64 -16.02 -13.76 -4.35
C SER A 64 -17.42 -13.14 -4.24
N GLU A 65 -17.69 -12.44 -3.12
CA GLU A 65 -18.95 -11.73 -2.89
C GLU A 65 -18.84 -10.26 -3.31
N LYS A 66 -17.72 -9.61 -2.96
CA LYS A 66 -17.51 -8.17 -3.22
C LYS A 66 -17.15 -7.88 -4.66
N GLY A 67 -16.58 -8.85 -5.38
CA GLY A 67 -16.04 -8.64 -6.72
C GLY A 67 -14.83 -7.70 -6.76
N GLN A 68 -14.15 -7.50 -5.63
CA GLN A 68 -12.98 -6.62 -5.51
C GLN A 68 -11.95 -7.24 -4.58
N PHE A 69 -10.66 -7.04 -4.90
CA PHE A 69 -9.53 -7.53 -4.11
C PHE A 69 -8.27 -6.75 -4.40
N THR A 70 -7.31 -6.83 -3.49
CA THR A 70 -5.92 -6.40 -3.70
C THR A 70 -4.98 -7.56 -3.38
N ILE A 71 -4.05 -7.83 -4.29
CA ILE A 71 -2.99 -8.83 -4.15
C ILE A 71 -1.68 -8.08 -3.89
N GLY A 72 -0.99 -8.43 -2.81
CA GLY A 72 0.41 -8.10 -2.64
C GLY A 72 1.28 -9.22 -3.22
N TYR A 73 2.35 -8.87 -3.91
CA TYR A 73 3.28 -9.84 -4.46
C TYR A 73 4.72 -9.41 -4.24
N ARG A 74 5.58 -10.39 -4.04
CA ARG A 74 7.02 -10.25 -3.88
C ARG A 74 7.73 -10.95 -5.02
N VAL A 75 8.60 -10.26 -5.72
CA VAL A 75 9.44 -10.80 -6.78
C VAL A 75 10.79 -11.17 -6.21
N MET A 76 11.22 -12.40 -6.45
CA MET A 76 12.52 -12.91 -6.06
C MET A 76 13.27 -13.44 -7.28
N ASP A 77 14.59 -13.23 -7.32
CA ASP A 77 15.45 -13.80 -8.33
C ASP A 77 15.68 -15.33 -8.14
N GLU A 78 16.48 -15.91 -9.00
CA GLU A 78 16.84 -17.34 -8.94
C GLU A 78 17.65 -17.73 -7.69
N THR A 79 18.24 -16.75 -7.01
CA THR A 79 18.97 -16.95 -5.74
C THR A 79 18.10 -16.79 -4.50
N GLY A 80 16.84 -16.36 -4.69
CA GLY A 80 15.91 -16.05 -3.61
C GLY A 80 16.05 -14.63 -3.07
N GLN A 81 16.85 -13.77 -3.73
CA GLN A 81 16.93 -12.36 -3.35
C GLN A 81 15.65 -11.63 -3.74
N VAL A 82 15.10 -10.84 -2.83
CA VAL A 82 13.96 -9.97 -3.09
C VAL A 82 14.39 -8.83 -4.01
N LEU A 83 13.75 -8.72 -5.15
CA LEU A 83 13.98 -7.66 -6.13
C LEU A 83 12.98 -6.52 -5.97
N PHE A 84 11.73 -6.87 -5.66
CA PHE A 84 10.65 -5.91 -5.69
C PHE A 84 9.43 -6.45 -4.94
N ASP A 85 8.73 -5.57 -4.23
CA ASP A 85 7.40 -5.80 -3.67
C ASP A 85 6.40 -4.90 -4.38
N GLY A 86 5.24 -5.45 -4.73
CA GLY A 86 4.20 -4.70 -5.44
C GLY A 86 2.80 -5.09 -5.03
N GLU A 87 1.87 -4.28 -5.47
CA GLU A 87 0.44 -4.49 -5.26
C GLU A 87 -0.32 -4.38 -6.58
N VAL A 88 -1.38 -5.14 -6.72
CA VAL A 88 -2.30 -5.07 -7.84
C VAL A 88 -3.72 -5.26 -7.37
N SER A 89 -4.59 -4.32 -7.71
CA SER A 89 -6.01 -4.41 -7.42
C SER A 89 -6.77 -4.93 -8.64
N GLY A 90 -7.79 -5.69 -8.38
CA GLY A 90 -8.65 -6.25 -9.41
C GLY A 90 -10.12 -6.24 -9.04
N SER A 91 -10.95 -6.34 -10.07
CA SER A 91 -12.39 -6.45 -9.95
C SER A 91 -12.93 -7.62 -10.77
N GLY A 92 -14.13 -8.08 -10.40
CA GLY A 92 -14.85 -9.19 -11.03
C GLY A 92 -14.74 -10.49 -10.23
N THR A 93 -15.55 -11.45 -10.62
CA THR A 93 -15.53 -12.81 -10.10
C THR A 93 -15.13 -13.83 -11.19
N GLY A 94 -14.70 -13.32 -12.34
CA GLY A 94 -14.22 -13.99 -13.54
C GLY A 94 -15.15 -13.75 -14.74
N PRO A 95 -14.65 -13.19 -15.83
CA PRO A 95 -13.26 -12.75 -16.01
C PRO A 95 -12.90 -11.59 -15.10
N PHE A 96 -11.60 -11.47 -14.77
CA PHE A 96 -11.09 -10.42 -13.90
C PHE A 96 -10.55 -9.24 -14.68
N THR A 97 -10.64 -8.05 -14.09
CA THR A 97 -10.08 -6.82 -14.64
C THR A 97 -9.10 -6.21 -13.64
N VAL A 98 -7.92 -5.80 -14.10
CA VAL A 98 -7.01 -4.99 -13.30
C VAL A 98 -7.54 -3.56 -13.26
N VAL A 99 -7.58 -2.98 -12.08
CA VAL A 99 -8.07 -1.63 -11.82
C VAL A 99 -6.96 -0.79 -11.19
N PRO A 100 -7.11 0.54 -11.10
CA PRO A 100 -6.14 1.38 -10.41
C PRO A 100 -5.84 0.85 -9.01
N SER A 101 -4.55 0.73 -8.70
CA SER A 101 -4.06 0.25 -7.40
C SER A 101 -3.33 1.39 -6.71
N LEU A 102 -3.53 1.52 -5.41
CA LEU A 102 -2.70 2.37 -4.56
C LEU A 102 -1.53 1.49 -4.12
N TYR A 103 -0.33 1.71 -4.66
CA TYR A 103 0.82 0.85 -4.39
C TYR A 103 1.86 1.47 -3.46
N GLU A 104 1.78 2.77 -3.20
CA GLU A 104 2.62 3.48 -2.24
C GLU A 104 1.80 4.52 -1.46
N GLY A 105 2.00 4.59 -0.16
CA GLY A 105 1.25 5.47 0.73
C GLY A 105 -0.06 4.86 1.25
N PRO A 106 -1.03 5.71 1.66
CA PRO A 106 -0.90 7.16 1.76
C PRO A 106 0.02 7.58 2.91
N PHE A 107 0.83 8.60 2.64
CA PHE A 107 1.67 9.26 3.62
C PHE A 107 1.05 10.58 4.04
N VAL A 108 1.18 10.92 5.32
CA VAL A 108 0.78 12.21 5.87
C VAL A 108 2.03 13.06 6.03
N ASN A 109 2.18 14.08 5.21
CA ASN A 109 3.36 14.91 5.13
C ASN A 109 3.07 16.35 5.56
N CYS A 110 4.10 17.08 5.94
CA CYS A 110 4.02 18.50 6.27
C CYS A 110 2.91 18.82 7.28
N VAL A 111 2.80 17.97 8.32
CA VAL A 111 1.74 18.12 9.33
C VAL A 111 1.94 19.41 10.11
N GLY A 112 1.07 20.38 9.84
CA GLY A 112 0.97 21.65 10.57
C GLY A 112 -0.16 21.63 11.59
N PRO A 113 -0.35 22.76 12.30
CA PRO A 113 -1.48 22.90 13.20
C PRO A 113 -2.83 23.07 12.46
N ASP A 114 -2.81 23.51 11.21
CA ASP A 114 -4.00 23.89 10.44
C ASP A 114 -4.04 23.26 9.04
N GLN A 115 -3.01 22.51 8.66
CA GLN A 115 -2.90 21.88 7.34
C GLN A 115 -2.05 20.61 7.36
N SER A 116 -2.18 19.81 6.28
CA SER A 116 -1.34 18.65 5.99
C SER A 116 -1.37 18.34 4.50
N ILE A 117 -0.43 17.51 4.02
CA ILE A 117 -0.43 16.96 2.67
C ILE A 117 -0.58 15.45 2.76
N ILE A 118 -1.55 14.92 2.03
CA ILE A 118 -1.66 13.47 1.82
C ILE A 118 -1.05 13.14 0.47
N SER A 119 0.01 12.33 0.48
CA SER A 119 0.68 11.88 -0.75
C SER A 119 0.63 10.37 -0.91
N PHE A 120 0.48 9.92 -2.14
CA PHE A 120 0.42 8.50 -2.52
C PHE A 120 0.64 8.31 -4.02
N GLU A 121 0.91 7.05 -4.39
CA GLU A 121 1.09 6.65 -5.79
C GLU A 121 0.00 5.69 -6.23
N THR A 122 -0.48 5.87 -7.46
CA THR A 122 -1.41 4.94 -8.11
C THR A 122 -0.82 4.33 -9.37
N SER A 123 -1.23 3.11 -9.70
CA SER A 123 -0.69 2.34 -10.83
C SER A 123 -0.97 2.94 -12.20
N THR A 124 -1.96 3.81 -12.30
CA THR A 124 -2.36 4.51 -13.53
C THR A 124 -2.75 5.95 -13.22
N PRO A 125 -2.57 6.89 -14.17
CA PRO A 125 -3.00 8.27 -13.96
C PRO A 125 -4.51 8.36 -13.74
N ILE A 126 -4.93 8.85 -12.57
CA ILE A 126 -6.33 9.09 -12.21
C ILE A 126 -6.47 10.44 -11.49
N ILE A 127 -7.70 10.89 -11.33
CA ILE A 127 -8.03 11.95 -10.35
C ILE A 127 -8.43 11.24 -9.07
N ALA A 128 -7.71 11.51 -7.99
CA ALA A 128 -8.02 10.98 -6.67
C ALA A 128 -8.63 12.06 -5.78
N THR A 129 -9.32 11.62 -4.74
CA THR A 129 -10.00 12.48 -3.76
C THR A 129 -9.56 12.10 -2.36
N VAL A 130 -9.28 13.09 -1.53
CA VAL A 130 -9.16 12.92 -0.09
C VAL A 130 -10.34 13.62 0.59
N GLU A 131 -11.08 12.87 1.41
CA GLU A 131 -12.19 13.42 2.19
C GLU A 131 -11.80 13.46 3.67
N VAL A 132 -11.99 14.63 4.31
CA VAL A 132 -11.75 14.86 5.74
C VAL A 132 -12.97 15.60 6.32
N ASN A 133 -13.62 15.04 7.32
CA ASN A 133 -14.82 15.64 7.93
C ASN A 133 -15.90 16.07 6.93
N GLY A 134 -16.11 15.30 5.87
CA GLY A 134 -17.08 15.59 4.81
C GLY A 134 -16.64 16.66 3.79
N LYS A 135 -15.46 17.28 3.97
CA LYS A 135 -14.85 18.19 3.00
C LYS A 135 -13.98 17.37 2.04
N LYS A 136 -14.16 17.57 0.74
CA LYS A 136 -13.41 16.89 -0.32
C LYS A 136 -12.32 17.78 -0.88
N PHE A 137 -11.18 17.16 -1.12
CA PHE A 137 -10.00 17.75 -1.74
C PHE A 137 -9.59 16.86 -2.91
N ASP A 138 -9.69 17.39 -4.10
CA ASP A 138 -9.46 16.62 -5.33
C ASP A 138 -8.14 17.02 -5.99
N ASP A 139 -7.55 16.08 -6.72
CA ASP A 139 -6.49 16.42 -7.66
C ASP A 139 -6.97 17.42 -8.72
N LYS A 140 -6.05 18.29 -9.12
CA LYS A 140 -6.31 19.25 -10.21
C LYS A 140 -6.29 18.60 -11.60
N LYS A 141 -5.64 17.47 -11.74
CA LYS A 141 -5.47 16.69 -12.99
C LYS A 141 -5.18 15.24 -12.68
N ALA A 142 -5.45 14.35 -13.62
CA ALA A 142 -5.07 12.95 -13.50
C ALA A 142 -3.54 12.82 -13.41
N SER A 143 -3.09 12.07 -12.40
CA SER A 143 -1.67 11.79 -12.11
C SER A 143 -1.54 10.39 -11.55
N GLN A 144 -0.33 9.83 -11.57
CA GLN A 144 0.05 8.67 -10.78
C GLN A 144 0.57 9.08 -9.41
N HIS A 145 1.31 10.19 -9.36
CA HIS A 145 1.77 10.81 -8.12
C HIS A 145 0.74 11.84 -7.65
N HIS A 146 0.30 11.70 -6.42
CA HIS A 146 -0.72 12.53 -5.79
C HIS A 146 -0.13 13.26 -4.59
N GLU A 147 -0.33 14.57 -4.54
CA GLU A 147 -0.02 15.43 -3.39
C GLU A 147 -1.23 16.34 -3.14
N ILE A 148 -2.09 15.94 -2.24
CA ILE A 148 -3.34 16.63 -1.97
C ILE A 148 -3.21 17.41 -0.66
N MET A 149 -3.22 18.74 -0.75
CA MET A 149 -3.19 19.62 0.41
C MET A 149 -4.55 19.68 1.07
N ILE A 150 -4.56 19.48 2.37
CA ILE A 150 -5.72 19.60 3.24
C ILE A 150 -5.50 20.79 4.15
N ASP A 151 -6.44 21.71 4.17
CA ASP A 151 -6.40 22.95 4.95
C ASP A 151 -7.64 23.16 5.83
N GLY A 152 -7.59 24.17 6.69
CA GLY A 152 -8.69 24.53 7.57
C GLY A 152 -8.89 23.56 8.73
N LEU A 153 -7.81 22.93 9.17
CA LEU A 153 -7.79 22.02 10.30
C LEU A 153 -7.62 22.78 11.62
N ALA A 154 -8.00 22.15 12.74
CA ALA A 154 -7.70 22.62 14.08
C ALA A 154 -6.42 21.97 14.62
N PRO A 155 -5.62 22.66 15.47
CA PRO A 155 -4.40 22.12 16.02
C PRO A 155 -4.67 20.99 17.02
N ASP A 156 -3.69 20.10 17.19
CA ASP A 156 -3.70 18.98 18.16
C ASP A 156 -5.00 18.15 18.08
N THR A 157 -5.53 18.00 16.86
CA THR A 157 -6.84 17.37 16.63
C THR A 157 -6.68 16.15 15.74
N ARG A 158 -7.30 15.04 16.14
CA ARG A 158 -7.37 13.83 15.32
C ARG A 158 -8.41 13.99 14.23
N TYR A 159 -8.02 13.63 13.00
CA TYR A 159 -8.85 13.59 11.83
C TYR A 159 -8.86 12.20 11.20
N ASP A 160 -10.05 11.66 10.96
CA ASP A 160 -10.20 10.52 10.06
C ASP A 160 -10.31 11.06 8.62
N TYR A 161 -9.65 10.37 7.70
CA TYR A 161 -9.68 10.73 6.28
C TYR A 161 -9.85 9.49 5.41
N THR A 162 -10.44 9.70 4.24
CA THR A 162 -10.65 8.65 3.24
C THR A 162 -10.01 9.05 1.93
N VAL A 163 -9.14 8.20 1.41
CA VAL A 163 -8.57 8.32 0.05
C VAL A 163 -9.43 7.50 -0.89
N THR A 164 -9.93 8.14 -1.96
CA THR A 164 -10.70 7.48 -3.03
C THR A 164 -9.91 7.54 -4.33
N TYR A 165 -9.73 6.39 -4.98
CA TYR A 165 -9.01 6.22 -6.23
C TYR A 165 -9.75 5.22 -7.13
N GLY A 166 -10.39 5.74 -8.20
CA GLY A 166 -11.35 4.96 -8.99
C GLY A 166 -12.54 4.51 -8.14
N ASP A 167 -12.85 3.23 -8.19
CA ASP A 167 -13.95 2.63 -7.42
C ASP A 167 -13.53 2.13 -6.03
N PHE A 168 -12.28 2.40 -5.62
CA PHE A 168 -11.72 1.99 -4.34
C PHE A 168 -11.61 3.16 -3.38
N SER A 169 -11.79 2.86 -2.10
CA SER A 169 -11.54 3.82 -1.02
C SER A 169 -10.91 3.12 0.18
N GLN A 170 -10.04 3.85 0.87
CA GLN A 170 -9.39 3.41 2.09
C GLN A 170 -9.41 4.53 3.11
N SER A 171 -9.70 4.19 4.38
CA SER A 171 -9.81 5.16 5.44
C SER A 171 -8.66 5.01 6.43
N TYR A 172 -8.16 6.14 6.90
CA TYR A 172 -7.02 6.29 7.79
C TYR A 172 -7.28 7.44 8.76
N HIS A 173 -6.32 7.74 9.61
CA HIS A 173 -6.37 8.91 10.45
C HIS A 173 -4.99 9.51 10.69
N PHE A 174 -4.96 10.77 11.08
CA PHE A 174 -3.77 11.47 11.57
C PHE A 174 -4.15 12.48 12.65
N THR A 175 -3.16 13.02 13.32
CA THR A 175 -3.35 14.11 14.29
C THR A 175 -2.54 15.32 13.83
N THR A 176 -3.15 16.48 13.79
CA THR A 176 -2.47 17.73 13.46
C THR A 176 -1.44 18.11 14.53
N ALA A 177 -0.43 18.86 14.12
CA ALA A 177 0.55 19.37 15.05
C ALA A 177 -0.12 20.30 16.09
N PRO A 178 0.38 20.36 17.32
CA PRO A 178 -0.07 21.34 18.29
C PRO A 178 0.36 22.75 17.88
N GLU A 179 -0.26 23.75 18.48
CA GLU A 179 0.14 25.17 18.32
C GLU A 179 1.62 25.38 18.65
N LYS A 180 2.23 26.32 17.94
CA LYS A 180 3.62 26.72 18.17
C LYS A 180 3.82 27.17 19.62
N GLY A 181 4.80 26.58 20.29
CA GLY A 181 5.13 26.84 21.70
C GLY A 181 4.42 25.91 22.68
N SER A 182 3.63 24.96 22.21
CA SER A 182 3.10 23.89 23.04
C SER A 182 4.24 23.12 23.73
N ARG A 183 3.97 22.70 24.99
CA ARG A 183 4.87 21.84 25.77
C ARG A 183 4.30 20.42 25.94
N LYS A 184 3.32 20.04 25.14
CA LYS A 184 2.74 18.70 25.17
C LYS A 184 3.81 17.67 24.84
N PRO A 185 3.99 16.63 25.64
CA PRO A 185 4.93 15.56 25.31
C PRO A 185 4.43 14.79 24.07
N PHE A 186 5.35 14.29 23.27
CA PHE A 186 5.05 13.43 22.13
C PHE A 186 6.07 12.31 22.03
N VAL A 187 5.68 11.23 21.37
CA VAL A 187 6.54 10.10 21.00
C VAL A 187 6.83 10.19 19.52
N PHE A 188 8.06 9.94 19.12
CA PHE A 188 8.42 9.75 17.71
C PHE A 188 9.26 8.50 17.54
N ALA A 189 9.17 7.88 16.38
CA ALA A 189 10.04 6.79 16.00
C ALA A 189 11.10 7.30 15.02
N TYR A 190 12.26 6.71 15.03
CA TYR A 190 13.29 6.94 14.02
C TYR A 190 13.93 5.63 13.62
N THR A 191 14.43 5.58 12.39
CA THR A 191 15.13 4.42 11.86
C THR A 191 16.42 4.87 11.17
N SER A 192 17.37 3.96 11.08
CA SER A 192 18.60 4.16 10.32
C SER A 192 18.41 3.74 8.86
N ASP A 193 19.50 3.76 8.10
CA ASP A 193 19.54 3.47 6.68
C ASP A 193 18.77 2.21 6.27
N SER A 194 18.04 2.31 5.17
CA SER A 194 17.61 1.13 4.42
C SER A 194 18.74 0.71 3.48
N ARG A 195 19.16 -0.55 3.55
CA ARG A 195 20.18 -1.08 2.63
C ARG A 195 19.54 -1.89 1.53
N HIS A 196 19.98 -1.64 0.31
CA HIS A 196 19.71 -2.53 -0.81
C HIS A 196 20.73 -3.69 -0.81
N ALA A 197 20.27 -4.90 -1.12
CA ALA A 197 20.97 -6.18 -0.90
C ALA A 197 22.32 -6.38 -1.62
N THR A 198 22.82 -5.48 -2.43
CA THR A 198 23.96 -5.71 -3.32
C THR A 198 25.30 -5.22 -2.83
N GLY A 199 25.42 -4.70 -1.60
CA GLY A 199 26.68 -4.12 -1.13
C GLY A 199 27.06 -4.48 0.30
N GLY A 200 28.34 -4.73 0.52
CA GLY A 200 28.93 -4.90 1.83
C GLY A 200 28.94 -6.31 2.40
N GLY A 201 29.37 -6.47 3.66
CA GLY A 201 29.54 -7.78 4.31
C GLY A 201 28.26 -8.55 4.59
N GLU A 202 27.11 -7.95 4.39
CA GLU A 202 25.79 -8.52 4.69
C GLU A 202 25.06 -8.95 3.42
N ARG A 203 25.75 -9.55 2.50
CA ARG A 203 25.29 -9.92 1.14
C ARG A 203 24.07 -10.83 1.09
N ARG A 204 23.64 -11.39 2.21
CA ARG A 204 22.48 -12.30 2.28
C ARG A 204 21.32 -11.74 3.06
N ILE A 205 21.42 -10.51 3.55
CA ILE A 205 20.31 -9.80 4.16
C ILE A 205 19.62 -9.06 3.04
N TYR A 206 18.48 -9.59 2.64
CA TYR A 206 17.58 -8.95 1.71
C TYR A 206 17.12 -7.63 2.32
N GLY A 207 17.58 -6.52 1.80
CA GLY A 207 17.40 -5.19 2.36
C GLY A 207 15.95 -4.85 2.74
N ALA A 208 15.75 -3.69 3.32
CA ALA A 208 14.42 -3.19 3.61
C ALA A 208 13.60 -3.11 2.32
N ASN A 209 12.43 -3.70 2.34
CA ASN A 209 11.44 -3.58 1.27
C ASN A 209 10.21 -2.84 1.79
N GLY A 210 9.30 -2.46 0.90
CA GLY A 210 8.11 -1.69 1.26
C GLY A 210 7.29 -2.30 2.39
N TYR A 211 7.20 -3.61 2.48
CA TYR A 211 6.46 -4.28 3.57
C TYR A 211 7.17 -4.22 4.92
N ILE A 212 8.49 -4.25 4.94
CA ILE A 212 9.25 -4.05 6.19
C ILE A 212 9.03 -2.63 6.70
N VAL A 213 9.12 -1.63 5.80
CA VAL A 213 8.87 -0.23 6.16
C VAL A 213 7.44 -0.04 6.66
N LYS A 214 6.44 -0.62 5.98
CA LYS A 214 5.04 -0.61 6.45
C LYS A 214 4.89 -1.24 7.84
N LYS A 215 5.58 -2.36 8.11
CA LYS A 215 5.54 -3.01 9.42
C LYS A 215 6.20 -2.16 10.51
N MET A 216 7.29 -1.50 10.20
CA MET A 216 7.93 -0.55 11.12
C MET A 216 7.00 0.62 11.45
N GLY A 217 6.33 1.17 10.43
CA GLY A 217 5.30 2.19 10.60
C GLY A 217 4.14 1.72 11.49
N ALA A 218 3.64 0.51 11.27
CA ALA A 218 2.57 -0.07 12.08
C ALA A 218 3.00 -0.28 13.54
N LEU A 219 4.24 -0.69 13.80
CA LEU A 219 4.78 -0.81 15.16
C LEU A 219 4.92 0.56 15.82
N ALA A 220 5.52 1.55 15.12
CA ALA A 220 5.64 2.91 15.62
C ALA A 220 4.27 3.49 16.00
N TYR A 221 3.27 3.26 15.13
CA TYR A 221 1.89 3.65 15.39
C TYR A 221 1.31 2.97 16.64
N SER A 222 1.53 1.66 16.83
CA SER A 222 1.03 0.93 18.01
C SER A 222 1.66 1.41 19.32
N GLU A 223 2.88 1.96 19.25
CA GLU A 223 3.58 2.59 20.39
C GLU A 223 3.20 4.07 20.59
N GLY A 224 2.25 4.57 19.82
CA GLY A 224 1.74 5.95 19.93
C GLY A 224 2.68 7.01 19.36
N ALA A 225 3.55 6.64 18.39
CA ALA A 225 4.38 7.62 17.73
C ALA A 225 3.54 8.61 16.91
N ALA A 226 3.83 9.89 17.08
CA ALA A 226 3.18 10.96 16.34
C ALA A 226 3.73 11.09 14.90
N PHE A 227 4.99 10.68 14.68
CA PHE A 227 5.65 10.63 13.38
C PHE A 227 6.87 9.68 13.40
N ILE A 228 7.36 9.35 12.21
CA ILE A 228 8.59 8.57 11.97
C ILE A 228 9.58 9.43 11.20
#